data_a46df533b9173d53728f66a9f600ad12
#
_entry.id   a46df533b9173d53728f66a9f600ad12
#
_cell.length_a   1.000
_cell.length_b   1.000
_cell.length_c   1.000
_cell.angle_alpha   90.00
_cell.angle_beta   90.00
_cell.angle_gamma   90.00
#
_symmetry.space_group_name_H-M   'P 1'
#
loop_
_entity.id
_entity.type
_entity.pdbx_description
1 polymer ?
#
loop_
_entity_poly.entity_id
_entity_poly.type
_entity_poly.pdbx_seq_one_letter_code
_entity_poly.pdbx_strand_id
1 'polypeptide(L)'
;MTAPSDMDDFAFIPLGGTGEIGMNLNVYRCDGRLLAVDCGIGFGGPDNPAVEIMVPDPAWLVERRDAIEALIITHAHEDHVGAVAHLWPALRCPVIAGPFVSAVLRRKLAEAGLSQEVELTTVPAKGRRTLGPFD
;
A
#
# COMPACT_ATOMS: atom_id res chain seq x y z
N MET A 1 21.44 26.31 -13.54
CA MET A 1 20.73 25.81 -12.34
C MET A 1 20.20 24.44 -12.66
N THR A 2 20.80 23.41 -12.12
CA THR A 2 20.29 22.05 -12.23
C THR A 2 19.09 21.92 -11.29
N ALA A 3 17.96 21.43 -11.82
CA ALA A 3 16.87 21.03 -10.94
C ALA A 3 17.43 20.00 -9.93
N PRO A 4 17.00 20.07 -8.66
CA PRO A 4 17.35 19.00 -7.72
C PRO A 4 16.98 17.67 -8.37
N SER A 5 17.86 16.70 -8.31
CA SER A 5 17.51 15.39 -8.81
C SER A 5 16.33 14.88 -7.96
N ASP A 6 15.29 14.38 -8.60
CA ASP A 6 14.14 13.74 -7.91
C ASP A 6 14.57 12.62 -6.95
N MET A 7 15.83 12.27 -6.99
CA MET A 7 16.44 11.18 -6.22
C MET A 7 16.82 11.57 -4.78
N ASP A 8 17.02 12.86 -4.52
CA ASP A 8 17.58 13.31 -3.24
C ASP A 8 16.51 13.88 -2.29
N ASP A 9 15.28 14.01 -2.75
CA ASP A 9 14.22 14.62 -1.97
C ASP A 9 13.36 13.59 -1.24
N PHE A 10 13.09 13.87 0.03
CA PHE A 10 12.02 13.19 0.74
C PHE A 10 10.68 13.79 0.30
N ALA A 11 9.74 12.93 -0.11
CA ALA A 11 8.43 13.38 -0.57
C ALA A 11 7.33 12.48 -0.01
N PHE A 12 6.17 13.08 0.23
CA PHE A 12 4.92 12.41 0.53
C PHE A 12 4.01 12.52 -0.70
N ILE A 13 3.54 11.36 -1.18
CA ILE A 13 2.73 11.29 -2.41
C ILE A 13 1.43 10.55 -2.06
N PRO A 14 0.33 11.28 -1.81
CA PRO A 14 -0.96 10.65 -1.56
C PRO A 14 -1.59 10.19 -2.88
N LEU A 15 -1.89 8.91 -2.98
CA LEU A 15 -2.59 8.32 -4.13
C LEU A 15 -4.07 8.07 -3.83
N GLY A 16 -4.44 8.06 -2.56
CA GLY A 16 -5.83 7.96 -2.12
C GLY A 16 -5.95 8.29 -0.65
N GLY A 17 -7.15 8.66 -0.21
CA GLY A 17 -7.46 8.94 1.20
C GLY A 17 -7.27 10.37 1.66
N THR A 18 -6.52 11.19 0.94
CA THR A 18 -6.32 12.60 1.29
C THR A 18 -7.49 13.42 0.78
N GLY A 19 -8.16 14.13 1.69
CA GLY A 19 -9.35 14.91 1.36
C GLY A 19 -10.61 14.07 1.14
N GLU A 20 -10.56 12.78 1.48
CA GLU A 20 -11.67 11.83 1.32
C GLU A 20 -11.64 10.78 2.42
N ILE A 21 -12.73 10.03 2.57
CA ILE A 21 -12.81 8.89 3.49
C ILE A 21 -12.64 7.60 2.69
N GLY A 22 -11.76 6.73 3.14
CA GLY A 22 -11.48 5.47 2.47
C GLY A 22 -10.37 5.57 1.42
N MET A 23 -10.11 4.49 0.73
CA MET A 23 -9.10 4.35 -0.33
C MET A 23 -7.70 4.82 0.08
N ASN A 24 -7.30 4.57 1.32
CA ASN A 24 -6.00 5.02 1.81
C ASN A 24 -4.87 4.31 1.07
N LEU A 25 -4.04 5.08 0.42
CA LEU A 25 -2.80 4.64 -0.22
C LEU A 25 -1.85 5.83 -0.26
N ASN A 26 -0.85 5.78 0.59
CA ASN A 26 0.11 6.85 0.74
C ASN A 26 1.51 6.34 0.42
N VAL A 27 2.31 7.16 -0.23
CA VAL A 27 3.67 6.79 -0.61
C VAL A 27 4.65 7.81 -0.05
N TYR A 28 5.74 7.29 0.49
CA TYR A 28 6.88 8.08 0.90
C TYR A 28 8.03 7.79 -0.04
N ARG A 29 8.69 8.83 -0.51
CA ARG A 29 9.89 8.72 -1.35
C ARG A 29 11.09 9.26 -0.58
N CYS A 30 12.16 8.49 -0.60
CA CYS A 30 13.45 8.89 -0.03
C CYS A 30 14.56 8.24 -0.86
N ASP A 31 15.53 9.02 -1.28
CA ASP A 31 16.67 8.54 -2.08
C ASP A 31 16.26 7.69 -3.30
N GLY A 32 15.19 8.10 -3.98
CA GLY A 32 14.68 7.38 -5.14
C GLY A 32 13.95 6.08 -4.82
N ARG A 33 13.83 5.70 -3.55
CA ARG A 33 13.11 4.50 -3.11
C ARG A 33 11.73 4.88 -2.58
N LEU A 34 10.80 3.94 -2.67
CA LEU A 34 9.39 4.16 -2.31
C LEU A 34 8.96 3.21 -1.20
N LEU A 35 8.19 3.74 -0.28
CA LEU A 35 7.50 2.99 0.75
C LEU A 35 6.01 3.31 0.65
N ALA A 36 5.19 2.30 0.36
CA ALA A 36 3.75 2.46 0.34
C ALA A 36 3.15 2.10 1.71
N VAL A 37 2.20 2.88 2.17
CA VAL A 37 1.53 2.69 3.46
C VAL A 37 0.03 2.64 3.23
N ASP A 38 -0.56 1.53 3.61
CA ASP A 38 -1.97 1.18 3.43
C ASP A 38 -2.37 1.02 1.97
N CYS A 39 -3.41 0.24 1.77
CA CYS A 39 -3.97 -0.04 0.45
C CYS A 39 -5.43 -0.43 0.66
N GLY A 40 -6.28 0.57 0.78
CA GLY A 40 -7.65 0.42 1.22
C GLY A 40 -8.70 0.65 0.14
N ILE A 41 -9.91 0.18 0.42
CA ILE A 41 -11.07 0.44 -0.42
C ILE A 41 -11.85 1.64 0.09
N GLY A 42 -12.63 2.23 -0.80
CA GLY A 42 -13.75 3.10 -0.49
C GLY A 42 -15.04 2.46 -0.94
N PHE A 43 -16.16 3.07 -0.56
CA PHE A 43 -17.48 2.60 -0.95
C PHE A 43 -18.16 3.67 -1.81
N GLY A 44 -18.99 3.22 -2.77
CA GLY A 44 -19.86 4.11 -3.51
C GLY A 44 -20.84 4.76 -2.52
N GLY A 45 -21.01 6.07 -2.64
CA GLY A 45 -21.95 6.82 -1.83
C GLY A 45 -23.30 7.02 -2.53
N PRO A 46 -24.15 7.91 -1.98
CA PRO A 46 -25.42 8.28 -2.63
C PRO A 46 -25.27 8.78 -4.05
N ASP A 47 -24.12 9.36 -4.38
CA ASP A 47 -23.82 9.89 -5.71
C ASP A 47 -23.44 8.79 -6.72
N ASN A 48 -23.09 7.58 -6.22
CA ASN A 48 -22.69 6.45 -7.04
C ASN A 48 -23.31 5.14 -6.51
N PRO A 49 -24.63 5.01 -6.55
CA PRO A 49 -25.31 3.88 -5.91
C PRO A 49 -25.05 2.53 -6.57
N ALA A 50 -24.56 2.50 -7.80
CA ALA A 50 -24.21 1.27 -8.52
C ALA A 50 -22.78 0.78 -8.22
N VAL A 51 -21.98 1.56 -7.48
CA VAL A 51 -20.60 1.20 -7.15
C VAL A 51 -20.56 0.58 -5.76
N GLU A 52 -20.13 -0.69 -5.69
CA GLU A 52 -19.99 -1.41 -4.42
C GLU A 52 -18.70 -1.01 -3.70
N ILE A 53 -17.57 -1.09 -4.40
CA ILE A 53 -16.27 -0.69 -3.85
C ILE A 53 -15.52 0.19 -4.84
N MET A 54 -14.63 1.01 -4.29
CA MET A 54 -13.70 1.84 -5.04
C MET A 54 -12.29 1.52 -4.57
N VAL A 55 -11.33 1.55 -5.49
CA VAL A 55 -9.92 1.34 -5.16
C VAL A 55 -9.11 2.54 -5.68
N PRO A 56 -7.98 2.88 -5.02
CA PRO A 56 -7.10 3.94 -5.53
C PRO A 56 -6.53 3.55 -6.90
N ASP A 57 -6.20 4.54 -7.70
CA ASP A 57 -5.50 4.30 -8.96
C ASP A 57 -4.01 4.04 -8.69
N PRO A 58 -3.50 2.85 -8.97
CA PRO A 58 -2.12 2.50 -8.68
C PRO A 58 -1.13 2.86 -9.79
N ALA A 59 -1.57 3.48 -10.87
CA ALA A 59 -0.76 3.66 -12.09
C ALA A 59 0.61 4.30 -11.81
N TRP A 60 0.66 5.33 -10.99
CA TRP A 60 1.90 6.00 -10.65
C TRP A 60 2.90 5.05 -9.94
N LEU A 61 2.40 4.20 -9.03
CA LEU A 61 3.22 3.19 -8.34
C LEU A 61 3.63 2.05 -9.27
N VAL A 62 2.71 1.59 -10.11
CA VAL A 62 2.98 0.48 -11.04
C VAL A 62 4.13 0.83 -11.99
N GLU A 63 4.17 2.06 -12.49
CA GLU A 63 5.27 2.54 -13.32
C GLU A 63 6.62 2.55 -12.58
N ARG A 64 6.60 2.57 -11.26
CA ARG A 64 7.77 2.68 -10.38
C ARG A 64 7.93 1.48 -9.46
N ARG A 65 7.29 0.37 -9.78
CA ARG A 65 7.23 -0.80 -8.88
C ARG A 65 8.60 -1.35 -8.47
N ASP A 66 9.60 -1.23 -9.33
CA ASP A 66 10.96 -1.69 -9.02
C ASP A 66 11.62 -0.85 -7.91
N ALA A 67 11.10 0.33 -7.63
CA ALA A 67 11.57 1.20 -6.57
C ALA A 67 10.85 0.98 -5.23
N ILE A 68 9.77 0.18 -5.20
CA ILE A 68 8.98 -0.04 -3.99
C ILE A 68 9.72 -1.01 -3.06
N GLU A 69 10.10 -0.55 -1.88
CA GLU A 69 10.71 -1.39 -0.85
C GLU A 69 9.69 -2.33 -0.22
N ALA A 70 8.52 -1.82 0.12
CA ALA A 70 7.43 -2.60 0.69
C ALA A 70 6.11 -1.84 0.69
N LEU A 71 5.02 -2.57 0.87
CA LEU A 71 3.71 -2.06 1.25
C LEU A 71 3.48 -2.40 2.72
N ILE A 72 3.34 -1.39 3.56
CA ILE A 72 3.07 -1.56 4.99
C ILE A 72 1.58 -1.34 5.23
N ILE A 73 0.94 -2.27 5.94
CA ILE A 73 -0.45 -2.15 6.35
C ILE A 73 -0.50 -1.85 7.84
N THR A 74 -1.09 -0.70 8.19
CA THR A 74 -1.08 -0.19 9.57
C THR A 74 -2.09 -0.90 10.46
N HIS A 75 -3.29 -1.20 9.95
CA HIS A 75 -4.34 -1.90 10.68
C HIS A 75 -5.34 -2.54 9.71
N ALA A 76 -6.31 -3.27 10.24
CA ALA A 76 -7.13 -4.19 9.45
C ALA A 76 -8.48 -3.62 8.99
N HIS A 77 -8.72 -2.33 9.11
CA HIS A 77 -9.92 -1.71 8.55
C HIS A 77 -9.89 -1.75 7.01
N GLU A 78 -11.04 -1.95 6.40
CA GLU A 78 -11.15 -2.13 4.95
C GLU A 78 -10.66 -0.92 4.15
N ASP A 79 -10.80 0.28 4.69
CA ASP A 79 -10.28 1.50 4.09
C ASP A 79 -8.75 1.62 4.13
N HIS A 80 -8.07 0.66 4.77
CA HIS A 80 -6.61 0.55 4.86
C HIS A 80 -6.05 -0.76 4.28
N VAL A 81 -6.82 -1.84 4.28
CA VAL A 81 -6.36 -3.17 3.85
C VAL A 81 -7.15 -3.75 2.68
N GLY A 82 -8.34 -3.24 2.44
CA GLY A 82 -9.31 -3.88 1.56
C GLY A 82 -8.92 -3.96 0.08
N ALA A 83 -8.02 -3.11 -0.40
CA ALA A 83 -7.59 -3.11 -1.80
C ALA A 83 -6.32 -3.92 -2.07
N VAL A 84 -5.69 -4.49 -1.05
CA VAL A 84 -4.42 -5.22 -1.22
C VAL A 84 -4.56 -6.33 -2.25
N ALA A 85 -5.57 -7.19 -2.11
CA ALA A 85 -5.78 -8.30 -3.05
C ALA A 85 -6.13 -7.81 -4.47
N HIS A 86 -6.76 -6.66 -4.59
CA HIS A 86 -7.13 -6.06 -5.89
C HIS A 86 -5.93 -5.46 -6.62
N LEU A 87 -5.04 -4.79 -5.90
CA LEU A 87 -3.95 -4.01 -6.50
C LEU A 87 -2.60 -4.73 -6.49
N TRP A 88 -2.39 -5.67 -5.59
CA TRP A 88 -1.11 -6.35 -5.45
C TRP A 88 -0.62 -7.02 -6.74
N PRO A 89 -1.47 -7.66 -7.57
CA PRO A 89 -0.99 -8.27 -8.83
C PRO A 89 -0.27 -7.29 -9.76
N ALA A 90 -0.63 -6.01 -9.70
CA ALA A 90 0.03 -4.97 -10.48
C ALA A 90 1.28 -4.42 -9.78
N LEU A 91 1.28 -4.38 -8.44
CA LEU A 91 2.38 -3.80 -7.66
C LEU A 91 3.53 -4.78 -7.43
N ARG A 92 3.23 -6.03 -7.14
CA ARG A 92 4.22 -7.11 -6.98
C ARG A 92 5.35 -6.78 -5.98
N CYS A 93 5.03 -6.12 -4.87
CA CYS A 93 6.00 -5.74 -3.85
C CYS A 93 5.83 -6.58 -2.58
N PRO A 94 6.86 -6.63 -1.72
CA PRO A 94 6.72 -7.24 -0.40
C PRO A 94 5.67 -6.51 0.44
N VAL A 95 4.95 -7.26 1.28
CA VAL A 95 3.94 -6.72 2.20
C VAL A 95 4.38 -6.97 3.63
N ILE A 96 4.27 -5.95 4.47
CA ILE A 96 4.66 -6.00 5.88
C ILE A 96 3.50 -5.57 6.76
N ALA A 97 3.23 -6.35 7.79
CA ALA A 97 2.14 -6.04 8.72
C ALA A 97 2.43 -6.64 10.11
N GLY A 98 1.71 -6.17 11.11
CA GLY A 98 1.72 -6.76 12.44
C GLY A 98 0.99 -8.11 12.47
N PRO A 99 1.00 -8.82 13.62
CA PRO A 99 0.46 -10.19 13.69
C PRO A 99 -1.01 -10.31 13.34
N PHE A 100 -1.86 -9.45 13.89
CA PHE A 100 -3.30 -9.49 13.62
C PHE A 100 -3.60 -9.17 12.15
N VAL A 101 -3.01 -8.10 11.63
CA VAL A 101 -3.21 -7.69 10.24
C VAL A 101 -2.70 -8.76 9.28
N SER A 102 -1.58 -9.40 9.59
CA SER A 102 -1.04 -10.51 8.79
C SER A 102 -2.03 -11.68 8.71
N ALA A 103 -2.69 -12.01 9.81
CA ALA A 103 -3.70 -13.07 9.82
C ALA A 103 -4.90 -12.70 8.91
N VAL A 104 -5.37 -11.46 8.98
CA VAL A 104 -6.43 -10.95 8.11
C VAL A 104 -5.99 -10.97 6.64
N LEU A 105 -4.79 -10.52 6.36
CA LEU A 105 -4.23 -10.50 5.00
C LEU A 105 -4.09 -11.91 4.42
N ARG A 106 -3.57 -12.86 5.20
CA ARG A 106 -3.43 -14.24 4.73
C ARG A 106 -4.77 -14.81 4.27
N ARG A 107 -5.84 -14.53 5.02
CA ARG A 107 -7.19 -14.97 4.65
C ARG A 107 -7.66 -14.30 3.35
N LYS A 108 -7.52 -12.98 3.26
CA LYS A 108 -7.92 -12.22 2.05
C LYS A 108 -7.13 -12.65 0.82
N LEU A 109 -5.84 -12.88 0.96
CA LEU A 109 -4.98 -13.33 -0.13
C LEU A 109 -5.30 -14.76 -0.55
N ALA A 110 -5.64 -15.63 0.40
CA ALA A 110 -6.09 -17.00 0.10
C ALA A 110 -7.38 -16.99 -0.71
N GLU A 111 -8.36 -16.17 -0.33
CA GLU A 111 -9.62 -16.01 -1.06
C GLU A 111 -9.40 -15.50 -2.48
N ALA A 112 -8.35 -14.71 -2.70
CA ALA A 112 -7.99 -14.18 -4.02
C ALA A 112 -7.04 -15.09 -4.83
N GLY A 113 -6.62 -16.23 -4.25
CA GLY A 113 -5.69 -17.15 -4.91
C GLY A 113 -4.24 -16.66 -4.95
N LEU A 114 -3.86 -15.74 -4.06
CA LEU A 114 -2.55 -15.09 -4.06
C LEU A 114 -1.59 -15.57 -2.97
N SER A 115 -1.98 -16.54 -2.15
CA SER A 115 -1.22 -16.97 -0.97
C SER A 115 0.23 -17.35 -1.26
N GLN A 116 0.50 -17.95 -2.42
CA GLN A 116 1.84 -18.43 -2.79
C GLN A 116 2.68 -17.35 -3.50
N GLU A 117 2.06 -16.26 -3.92
CA GLU A 117 2.75 -15.22 -4.69
C GLU A 117 3.20 -14.06 -3.82
N VAL A 118 2.44 -13.73 -2.77
CA VAL A 118 2.72 -12.57 -1.92
C VAL A 118 3.73 -12.91 -0.84
N GLU A 119 4.85 -12.17 -0.83
CA GLU A 119 5.79 -12.20 0.27
C GLU A 119 5.24 -11.33 1.41
N LEU A 120 4.65 -11.97 2.41
CA LEU A 120 4.09 -11.31 3.59
C LEU A 120 5.00 -11.54 4.79
N THR A 121 5.56 -10.46 5.32
CA THR A 121 6.38 -10.48 6.52
C THR A 121 5.59 -9.94 7.71
N THR A 122 5.56 -10.70 8.79
CA THR A 122 4.94 -10.29 10.04
C THR A 122 5.99 -9.68 10.96
N VAL A 123 5.76 -8.44 11.40
CA VAL A 123 6.62 -7.75 12.36
C VAL A 123 5.93 -7.74 13.72
N PRO A 124 6.59 -8.23 14.78
CA PRO A 124 5.99 -8.26 16.12
C PRO A 124 5.79 -6.84 16.66
N ALA A 125 4.93 -6.71 17.66
CA ALA A 125 4.73 -5.44 18.36
C ALA A 125 6.08 -4.92 18.88
N LYS A 126 6.34 -3.62 18.71
CA LYS A 126 7.62 -2.96 19.01
C LYS A 126 8.80 -3.49 18.19
N GLY A 127 8.53 -4.26 17.14
CA GLY A 127 9.55 -4.68 16.19
C GLY A 127 10.03 -3.51 15.33
N ARG A 128 11.18 -3.72 14.69
CA ARG A 128 11.81 -2.72 13.83
C ARG A 128 12.31 -3.38 12.54
N ARG A 129 12.19 -2.67 11.44
CA ARG A 129 12.69 -3.11 10.12
C ARG A 129 13.34 -1.96 9.41
N THR A 130 14.45 -2.25 8.75
CA THR A 130 15.08 -1.32 7.83
C THR A 130 14.80 -1.76 6.40
N LEU A 131 14.29 -0.84 5.58
CA LEU A 131 13.85 -1.09 4.21
C LEU A 131 14.49 -0.03 3.31
N GLY A 132 15.67 -0.34 2.73
CA GLY A 132 16.44 0.65 2.01
C GLY A 132 16.75 1.87 2.90
N PRO A 133 16.37 3.10 2.48
CA PRO A 133 16.59 4.30 3.30
C PRO A 133 15.58 4.47 4.44
N PHE A 134 14.59 3.60 4.54
CA PHE A 134 13.52 3.69 5.56
C PHE A 134 13.83 2.83 6.77
N ASP A 135 13.55 3.37 7.98
CA ASP A 135 13.73 2.68 9.24
C ASP A 135 12.59 3.02 10.22
#